data_2f3386323627941547e0eb9210688407
#
_entry.id   2f3386323627941547e0eb9210688407
#
_cell.length_a   1.000
_cell.length_b   1.000
_cell.length_c   1.000
_cell.angle_alpha   90.00
_cell.angle_beta   90.00
_cell.angle_gamma   90.00
#
_symmetry.space_group_name_H-M   'P 1'
#
loop_
_entity.id
_entity.type
_entity.pdbx_description
1 polymer ?
#
loop_
_entity_poly.entity_id
_entity_poly.type
_entity_poly.pdbx_seq_one_letter_code
_entity_poly.pdbx_strand_id
1 'polypeptide(L)'
;MAGTTATRASRSLPEPALAYFPNVRSTHSGRDLGARARRRIRCGGVTVTNDPGRFGHIPVLRDRCIDLLAPAVLAVSDDGTGAVVIDATLGAGGHSEAILQRFSGVRVIGLDRDPSALQIASDRLAPFGGRFTAVYARYDEIARALAESGYPATNSVDGILFDLGVSSMQLDRTERGFAYSVDAPLDMRMDYRLSLTAADILNSYEQGEIAAILREFGEEKFAGRIAAAVVRRRGTAPFRTTGELVELLYQAIPAPARRTGGHPAKRTFQALRVAVNGELDSLRAALPAALAATRPGGRVVVMAYQSLEDRIVKNAFAAATANRTPEGLPMELPGYGPEFATLTRGAERADAAEIERNPRSAPVRLRAVARLTDEERS
;
A
#
# COMPACT_ATOMS: atom_id res chain seq x y z
N MET A 1 24.22 -36.40 -37.36
CA MET A 1 24.19 -35.85 -35.97
C MET A 1 23.27 -34.68 -35.96
N ALA A 2 22.05 -34.90 -35.49
CA ALA A 2 21.00 -33.88 -35.43
C ALA A 2 20.86 -33.44 -33.98
N GLY A 3 21.15 -32.15 -33.70
CA GLY A 3 20.99 -31.53 -32.41
C GLY A 3 19.55 -31.00 -32.23
N THR A 4 18.83 -31.56 -31.29
CA THR A 4 17.47 -31.16 -30.97
C THR A 4 17.50 -30.04 -29.92
N THR A 5 17.15 -28.84 -30.33
CA THR A 5 16.94 -27.68 -29.43
C THR A 5 15.54 -27.76 -28.85
N ALA A 6 15.44 -27.94 -27.52
CA ALA A 6 14.17 -27.91 -26.78
C ALA A 6 13.75 -26.48 -26.48
N THR A 7 12.69 -26.02 -27.11
CA THR A 7 12.04 -24.74 -26.86
C THR A 7 11.20 -24.84 -25.59
N ARG A 8 11.52 -24.03 -24.59
CA ARG A 8 10.83 -23.93 -23.31
C ARG A 8 9.55 -23.06 -23.50
N ALA A 9 8.41 -23.71 -23.53
CA ALA A 9 7.11 -23.03 -23.60
C ALA A 9 6.80 -22.32 -22.25
N SER A 10 6.64 -21.01 -22.29
CA SER A 10 6.11 -20.20 -21.21
C SER A 10 4.59 -20.44 -21.10
N ARG A 11 4.14 -21.03 -20.00
CA ARG A 11 2.71 -21.12 -19.68
C ARG A 11 2.24 -19.78 -19.14
N SER A 12 1.42 -19.08 -19.92
CA SER A 12 0.62 -17.95 -19.51
C SER A 12 -0.53 -18.42 -18.59
N LEU A 13 -0.71 -17.73 -17.47
CA LEU A 13 -1.83 -17.91 -16.56
C LEU A 13 -3.13 -17.41 -17.21
N PRO A 14 -4.29 -18.03 -16.95
CA PRO A 14 -5.56 -17.61 -17.53
C PRO A 14 -6.06 -16.29 -16.90
N GLU A 15 -6.56 -15.39 -17.74
CA GLU A 15 -7.26 -14.17 -17.35
C GLU A 15 -8.56 -14.49 -16.59
N PRO A 16 -8.91 -13.73 -15.53
CA PRO A 16 -10.18 -13.87 -14.86
C PRO A 16 -11.31 -13.17 -15.64
N ALA A 17 -12.40 -13.89 -15.85
CA ALA A 17 -13.61 -13.42 -16.49
C ALA A 17 -14.28 -12.29 -15.70
N LEU A 18 -14.61 -11.19 -16.38
CA LEU A 18 -15.39 -10.06 -15.88
C LEU A 18 -16.84 -10.49 -15.58
N ALA A 19 -17.24 -10.45 -14.31
CA ALA A 19 -18.64 -10.58 -13.90
C ALA A 19 -19.27 -9.19 -13.74
N TYR A 20 -20.28 -8.94 -14.55
CA TYR A 20 -21.10 -7.74 -14.58
C TYR A 20 -22.14 -7.78 -13.44
N PHE A 21 -22.23 -6.73 -12.61
CA PHE A 21 -23.29 -6.58 -11.61
C PHE A 21 -24.21 -5.41 -11.95
N PRO A 22 -25.55 -5.60 -11.93
CA PRO A 22 -26.50 -4.54 -12.23
C PRO A 22 -26.75 -3.61 -11.04
N ASN A 23 -26.96 -2.33 -11.35
CA ASN A 23 -27.37 -1.26 -10.43
C ASN A 23 -28.67 -1.59 -9.68
N VAL A 24 -28.64 -1.57 -8.36
CA VAL A 24 -29.80 -1.57 -7.50
C VAL A 24 -30.23 -0.14 -7.20
N ARG A 25 -31.35 0.27 -7.80
CA ARG A 25 -32.04 1.52 -7.45
C ARG A 25 -32.81 1.31 -6.14
N SER A 26 -32.52 2.10 -5.11
CA SER A 26 -33.34 2.16 -3.90
C SER A 26 -34.52 3.13 -4.12
N THR A 27 -35.71 2.59 -4.04
CA THR A 27 -36.95 3.36 -3.91
C THR A 27 -37.25 3.58 -2.42
N HIS A 28 -37.23 4.82 -1.96
CA HIS A 28 -37.80 5.17 -0.65
C HIS A 28 -39.11 5.91 -0.85
N SER A 29 -40.18 5.28 -0.37
CA SER A 29 -41.48 5.89 -0.18
C SER A 29 -41.51 6.68 1.14
N GLY A 30 -41.94 7.95 1.05
CA GLY A 30 -42.08 8.81 2.21
C GLY A 30 -43.26 8.45 3.11
N ARG A 31 -43.15 8.79 4.38
CA ARG A 31 -44.28 9.16 5.24
C ARG A 31 -43.90 10.34 6.11
N ASP A 32 -44.71 11.33 5.95
CA ASP A 32 -44.78 12.65 6.64
C ASP A 32 -45.28 12.48 8.08
N LEU A 33 -44.72 13.21 9.05
CA LEU A 33 -45.39 13.58 10.30
C LEU A 33 -44.66 14.74 11.02
N GLY A 34 -45.29 15.90 10.99
CA GLY A 34 -45.46 16.69 12.24
C GLY A 34 -44.45 17.79 12.61
N ALA A 35 -44.88 18.99 12.34
CA ALA A 35 -44.31 20.28 12.73
C ALA A 35 -44.00 20.47 14.25
N ARG A 36 -42.93 21.19 14.58
CA ARG A 36 -42.82 22.42 15.40
C ARG A 36 -41.40 22.61 15.96
N ALA A 37 -40.77 23.70 15.61
CA ALA A 37 -40.12 24.71 16.47
C ALA A 37 -38.94 25.36 15.78
N ARG A 38 -39.12 26.61 15.37
CA ARG A 38 -38.03 27.49 14.91
C ARG A 38 -37.12 27.82 16.12
N ARG A 39 -35.85 27.38 16.07
CA ARG A 39 -34.76 27.97 16.87
C ARG A 39 -33.63 28.37 15.93
N ARG A 40 -33.23 29.63 16.07
CA ARG A 40 -32.09 30.25 15.39
C ARG A 40 -30.84 29.38 15.56
N ILE A 41 -30.28 28.94 14.47
CA ILE A 41 -28.95 28.29 14.46
C ILE A 41 -27.94 29.41 14.21
N ARG A 42 -27.15 29.73 15.23
CA ARG A 42 -25.89 30.45 15.09
C ARG A 42 -24.93 29.55 14.27
N CYS A 43 -24.26 30.13 13.26
CA CYS A 43 -23.09 29.53 12.65
C CYS A 43 -22.02 29.38 13.73
N GLY A 44 -21.92 28.18 14.28
CA GLY A 44 -20.83 27.77 15.16
C GLY A 44 -19.93 26.83 14.39
N GLY A 45 -18.62 27.16 14.33
CA GLY A 45 -17.62 26.29 13.75
C GLY A 45 -17.72 24.88 14.34
N VAL A 46 -17.77 23.88 13.47
CA VAL A 46 -17.70 22.48 13.86
C VAL A 46 -16.28 22.23 14.36
N THR A 47 -16.10 22.24 15.66
CA THR A 47 -14.90 21.70 16.30
C THR A 47 -14.99 20.19 16.13
N VAL A 48 -14.33 19.64 15.10
CA VAL A 48 -14.11 18.21 14.99
C VAL A 48 -13.19 17.84 16.15
N THR A 49 -13.75 17.28 17.21
CA THR A 49 -12.96 16.71 18.29
C THR A 49 -12.21 15.53 17.69
N ASN A 50 -10.88 15.66 17.60
CA ASN A 50 -9.96 14.55 17.34
C ASN A 50 -10.13 13.55 18.50
N ASP A 51 -11.05 12.61 18.38
CA ASP A 51 -11.16 11.47 19.28
C ASP A 51 -10.39 10.30 18.65
N PRO A 52 -9.14 10.02 19.08
CA PRO A 52 -8.34 8.91 18.57
C PRO A 52 -9.00 7.54 18.82
N GLY A 53 -9.99 7.47 19.71
CA GLY A 53 -10.65 6.22 20.10
C GLY A 53 -11.68 5.71 19.09
N ARG A 54 -12.25 6.56 18.24
CA ARG A 54 -13.35 6.15 17.35
C ARG A 54 -12.91 5.32 16.14
N PHE A 55 -11.68 5.52 15.62
CA PHE A 55 -11.14 4.83 14.46
C PHE A 55 -9.73 4.23 14.67
N GLY A 56 -9.26 4.19 15.90
CA GLY A 56 -8.26 3.25 16.42
C GLY A 56 -6.79 3.54 16.19
N HIS A 57 -6.33 4.35 15.20
CA HIS A 57 -4.88 4.50 14.96
C HIS A 57 -4.49 5.88 14.42
N ILE A 58 -3.35 6.39 14.92
CA ILE A 58 -2.68 7.56 14.37
C ILE A 58 -1.88 7.10 13.13
N PRO A 59 -2.06 7.75 11.95
CA PRO A 59 -1.26 7.45 10.77
C PRO A 59 0.22 7.68 11.02
N VAL A 60 1.08 6.81 10.49
CA VAL A 60 2.54 6.89 10.64
C VAL A 60 3.06 8.12 9.90
N LEU A 61 3.94 8.91 10.54
CA LEU A 61 4.55 10.13 9.97
C LEU A 61 3.54 11.07 9.31
N ARG A 62 2.32 11.14 9.85
CA ARG A 62 1.19 11.88 9.28
C ARG A 62 1.56 13.32 8.89
N ASP A 63 2.10 14.07 9.82
CA ASP A 63 2.40 15.49 9.61
C ASP A 63 3.53 15.66 8.59
N ARG A 64 4.54 14.78 8.60
CA ARG A 64 5.63 14.78 7.63
C ARG A 64 5.15 14.49 6.20
N CYS A 65 4.20 13.56 6.03
CA CYS A 65 3.59 13.28 4.72
C CYS A 65 2.84 14.50 4.19
N ILE A 66 2.08 15.19 5.07
CA ILE A 66 1.36 16.42 4.72
C ILE A 66 2.35 17.53 4.32
N ASP A 67 3.42 17.76 5.09
CA ASP A 67 4.44 18.76 4.79
C ASP A 67 5.14 18.52 3.46
N LEU A 68 5.39 17.25 3.12
CA LEU A 68 5.96 16.88 1.83
C LEU A 68 5.01 17.12 0.66
N LEU A 69 3.70 16.91 0.84
CA LEU A 69 2.69 17.13 -0.19
C LEU A 69 2.27 18.60 -0.33
N ALA A 70 2.32 19.36 0.77
CA ALA A 70 1.79 20.72 0.85
C ALA A 70 2.24 21.66 -0.27
N PRO A 71 3.54 21.76 -0.65
CA PRO A 71 3.95 22.66 -1.71
C PRO A 71 3.30 22.37 -3.08
N ALA A 72 3.04 21.11 -3.39
CA ALA A 72 2.35 20.73 -4.62
C ALA A 72 0.85 21.03 -4.56
N VAL A 73 0.21 20.75 -3.42
CA VAL A 73 -1.23 21.01 -3.20
C VAL A 73 -1.53 22.51 -3.20
N LEU A 74 -0.63 23.32 -2.66
CA LEU A 74 -0.79 24.77 -2.54
C LEU A 74 -0.20 25.55 -3.73
N ALA A 75 0.29 24.89 -4.77
CA ALA A 75 0.93 25.54 -5.90
C ALA A 75 -0.03 26.44 -6.72
N VAL A 76 -1.32 26.11 -6.74
CA VAL A 76 -2.35 26.84 -7.52
C VAL A 76 -3.21 27.71 -6.62
N SER A 77 -3.50 27.28 -5.40
CA SER A 77 -4.39 27.97 -4.46
C SER A 77 -3.97 27.70 -3.02
N ASP A 78 -4.04 28.74 -2.17
CA ASP A 78 -3.66 28.68 -0.74
C ASP A 78 -4.50 27.69 0.09
N ASP A 79 -5.63 27.25 -0.42
CA ASP A 79 -6.53 26.28 0.23
C ASP A 79 -6.50 24.88 -0.43
N GLY A 80 -5.75 24.73 -1.54
CA GLY A 80 -5.65 23.51 -2.32
C GLY A 80 -6.80 23.30 -3.32
N THR A 81 -7.60 24.36 -3.58
CA THR A 81 -8.66 24.28 -4.62
C THR A 81 -8.03 23.98 -5.99
N GLY A 82 -8.56 22.95 -6.66
CA GLY A 82 -8.05 22.45 -7.95
C GLY A 82 -6.98 21.38 -7.82
N ALA A 83 -6.40 21.18 -6.64
CA ALA A 83 -5.43 20.10 -6.41
C ALA A 83 -6.11 18.74 -6.19
N VAL A 84 -5.46 17.68 -6.69
CA VAL A 84 -5.88 16.29 -6.57
C VAL A 84 -4.75 15.47 -5.95
N VAL A 85 -5.07 14.74 -4.89
CA VAL A 85 -4.15 13.83 -4.22
C VAL A 85 -4.70 12.39 -4.29
N ILE A 86 -3.84 11.43 -4.62
CA ILE A 86 -4.14 10.00 -4.49
C ILE A 86 -3.56 9.49 -3.17
N ASP A 87 -4.41 8.88 -2.35
CA ASP A 87 -4.00 7.97 -1.29
C ASP A 87 -4.08 6.55 -1.83
N ALA A 88 -2.94 6.01 -2.26
CA ALA A 88 -2.87 4.72 -2.96
C ALA A 88 -3.06 3.51 -2.02
N THR A 89 -3.09 3.76 -0.70
CA THR A 89 -3.18 2.78 0.37
C THR A 89 -4.12 3.27 1.47
N LEU A 90 -5.36 3.53 1.09
CA LEU A 90 -6.35 4.25 1.89
C LEU A 90 -6.52 3.70 3.32
N GLY A 91 -6.55 2.37 3.48
CA GLY A 91 -6.80 1.75 4.77
C GLY A 91 -8.07 2.29 5.44
N ALA A 92 -7.95 2.76 6.70
CA ALA A 92 -9.04 3.41 7.43
C ALA A 92 -9.19 4.91 7.11
N GLY A 93 -8.49 5.44 6.11
CA GLY A 93 -8.59 6.83 5.67
C GLY A 93 -7.90 7.86 6.56
N GLY A 94 -6.95 7.45 7.40
CA GLY A 94 -6.32 8.37 8.37
C GLY A 94 -5.46 9.44 7.72
N HIS A 95 -4.64 9.11 6.74
CA HIS A 95 -3.87 10.09 5.95
C HIS A 95 -4.79 10.98 5.12
N SER A 96 -5.76 10.38 4.43
CA SER A 96 -6.77 11.10 3.65
C SER A 96 -7.54 12.11 4.48
N GLU A 97 -7.96 11.75 5.70
CA GLU A 97 -8.62 12.67 6.63
C GLU A 97 -7.73 13.87 6.98
N ALA A 98 -6.47 13.60 7.33
CA ALA A 98 -5.52 14.64 7.69
C ALA A 98 -5.23 15.60 6.51
N ILE A 99 -5.14 15.09 5.28
CA ILE A 99 -5.01 15.90 4.06
C ILE A 99 -6.25 16.77 3.85
N LEU A 100 -7.45 16.18 3.93
CA LEU A 100 -8.73 16.89 3.74
C LEU A 100 -9.01 17.94 4.83
N GLN A 101 -8.54 17.71 6.05
CA GLN A 101 -8.62 18.67 7.16
C GLN A 101 -7.64 19.83 6.97
N ARG A 102 -6.42 19.54 6.50
CA ARG A 102 -5.36 20.54 6.33
C ARG A 102 -5.60 21.48 5.14
N PHE A 103 -6.20 20.98 4.06
CA PHE A 103 -6.45 21.73 2.82
C PHE A 103 -7.93 21.70 2.48
N SER A 104 -8.60 22.85 2.60
CA SER A 104 -10.07 22.92 2.51
C SER A 104 -10.60 22.75 1.08
N GLY A 105 -9.77 22.95 0.06
CA GLY A 105 -10.14 22.83 -1.35
C GLY A 105 -9.67 21.57 -2.06
N VAL A 106 -8.75 20.79 -1.45
CA VAL A 106 -8.16 19.60 -2.07
C VAL A 106 -9.20 18.48 -2.30
N ARG A 107 -9.02 17.74 -3.37
CA ARG A 107 -9.74 16.48 -3.63
C ARG A 107 -8.81 15.30 -3.38
N VAL A 108 -9.33 14.26 -2.72
CA VAL A 108 -8.60 13.03 -2.43
C VAL A 108 -9.31 11.84 -3.09
N ILE A 109 -8.54 11.06 -3.86
CA ILE A 109 -8.95 9.77 -4.41
C ILE A 109 -8.24 8.69 -3.58
N GLY A 110 -8.99 7.91 -2.83
CA GLY A 110 -8.44 6.85 -1.98
C GLY A 110 -8.62 5.47 -2.61
N LEU A 111 -7.53 4.72 -2.73
CA LEU A 111 -7.53 3.37 -3.30
C LEU A 111 -7.32 2.34 -2.18
N ASP A 112 -8.13 1.30 -2.18
CA ASP A 112 -7.86 0.09 -1.38
C ASP A 112 -8.42 -1.15 -2.07
N ARG A 113 -7.76 -2.28 -1.86
CA ARG A 113 -8.15 -3.61 -2.34
C ARG A 113 -9.02 -4.36 -1.33
N ASP A 114 -9.17 -3.84 -0.12
CA ASP A 114 -9.99 -4.41 0.95
C ASP A 114 -11.35 -3.68 1.02
N PRO A 115 -12.46 -4.30 0.61
CA PRO A 115 -13.78 -3.67 0.69
C PRO A 115 -14.16 -3.20 2.09
N SER A 116 -13.66 -3.89 3.13
CA SER A 116 -13.92 -3.49 4.52
C SER A 116 -13.18 -2.20 4.88
N ALA A 117 -11.96 -2.01 4.36
CA ALA A 117 -11.20 -0.78 4.53
C ALA A 117 -11.90 0.39 3.83
N LEU A 118 -12.36 0.18 2.59
CA LEU A 118 -13.12 1.20 1.84
C LEU A 118 -14.39 1.64 2.57
N GLN A 119 -15.13 0.70 3.17
CA GLN A 119 -16.34 1.05 3.93
C GLN A 119 -16.00 1.91 5.15
N ILE A 120 -15.01 1.51 5.95
CA ILE A 120 -14.59 2.25 7.14
C ILE A 120 -14.06 3.65 6.76
N ALA A 121 -13.24 3.75 5.70
CA ALA A 121 -12.76 5.02 5.22
C ALA A 121 -13.89 5.92 4.69
N SER A 122 -14.85 5.36 3.96
CA SER A 122 -16.02 6.08 3.46
C SER A 122 -16.87 6.67 4.58
N ASP A 123 -17.10 5.89 5.63
CA ASP A 123 -17.84 6.35 6.82
C ASP A 123 -17.06 7.46 7.57
N ARG A 124 -15.75 7.31 7.70
CA ARG A 124 -14.86 8.30 8.33
C ARG A 124 -14.81 9.60 7.54
N LEU A 125 -14.71 9.52 6.22
CA LEU A 125 -14.51 10.64 5.33
C LEU A 125 -15.82 11.25 4.79
N ALA A 126 -16.98 10.69 5.14
CA ALA A 126 -18.30 11.21 4.78
C ALA A 126 -18.49 12.71 5.06
N PRO A 127 -17.96 13.31 6.16
CA PRO A 127 -18.08 14.75 6.41
C PRO A 127 -17.44 15.64 5.36
N PHE A 128 -16.50 15.13 4.55
CA PHE A 128 -15.82 15.90 3.50
C PHE A 128 -16.57 15.91 2.16
N GLY A 129 -17.66 15.16 2.05
CA GLY A 129 -18.56 15.16 0.89
C GLY A 129 -17.83 14.84 -0.42
N GLY A 130 -18.14 15.61 -1.48
CA GLY A 130 -17.58 15.40 -2.81
C GLY A 130 -16.07 15.66 -2.97
N ARG A 131 -15.37 16.04 -1.90
CA ARG A 131 -13.91 16.16 -1.91
C ARG A 131 -13.17 14.83 -1.75
N PHE A 132 -13.88 13.77 -1.38
CA PHE A 132 -13.34 12.43 -1.26
C PHE A 132 -14.04 11.44 -2.19
N THR A 133 -13.24 10.59 -2.84
CA THR A 133 -13.72 9.49 -3.69
C THR A 133 -12.99 8.20 -3.30
N ALA A 134 -13.71 7.18 -2.90
CA ALA A 134 -13.15 5.85 -2.64
C ALA A 134 -13.23 5.00 -3.92
N VAL A 135 -12.13 4.37 -4.29
CA VAL A 135 -12.05 3.48 -5.45
C VAL A 135 -11.57 2.11 -5.01
N TYR A 136 -12.32 1.07 -5.35
CA TYR A 136 -11.92 -0.30 -5.14
C TYR A 136 -10.87 -0.68 -6.19
N ALA A 137 -9.61 -0.55 -5.83
CA ALA A 137 -8.47 -0.80 -6.69
C ALA A 137 -7.22 -1.17 -5.88
N ARG A 138 -6.34 -1.96 -6.49
CA ARG A 138 -4.97 -2.06 -6.00
C ARG A 138 -4.19 -0.81 -6.44
N TYR A 139 -3.12 -0.49 -5.75
CA TYR A 139 -2.30 0.67 -6.08
C TYR A 139 -1.57 0.56 -7.44
N ASP A 140 -1.44 -0.61 -8.04
CA ASP A 140 -0.95 -0.78 -9.42
C ASP A 140 -2.02 -0.45 -10.49
N GLU A 141 -3.26 -0.21 -10.07
CA GLU A 141 -4.37 0.18 -10.94
C GLU A 141 -4.65 1.70 -10.91
N ILE A 142 -3.66 2.54 -10.52
CA ILE A 142 -3.80 4.01 -10.44
C ILE A 142 -4.40 4.60 -11.73
N ALA A 143 -3.95 4.15 -12.91
CA ALA A 143 -4.45 4.65 -14.19
C ALA A 143 -5.96 4.38 -14.37
N ARG A 144 -6.44 3.20 -13.96
CA ARG A 144 -7.87 2.85 -13.98
C ARG A 144 -8.65 3.69 -12.97
N ALA A 145 -8.14 3.80 -11.75
CA ALA A 145 -8.79 4.58 -10.70
C ALA A 145 -8.93 6.07 -11.07
N LEU A 146 -7.94 6.65 -11.72
CA LEU A 146 -8.00 8.00 -12.26
C LEU A 146 -9.07 8.13 -13.34
N ALA A 147 -9.10 7.21 -14.32
CA ALA A 147 -10.10 7.22 -15.38
C ALA A 147 -11.53 7.11 -14.83
N GLU A 148 -11.78 6.22 -13.86
CA GLU A 148 -13.07 6.08 -13.17
C GLU A 148 -13.46 7.33 -12.38
N SER A 149 -12.46 8.11 -11.91
CA SER A 149 -12.66 9.38 -11.21
C SER A 149 -12.73 10.60 -12.13
N GLY A 150 -12.64 10.41 -13.46
CA GLY A 150 -12.72 11.48 -14.45
C GLY A 150 -11.42 12.24 -14.70
N TYR A 151 -10.26 11.64 -14.35
CA TYR A 151 -8.93 12.22 -14.55
C TYR A 151 -8.10 11.44 -15.58
N PRO A 152 -7.23 12.11 -16.34
CA PRO A 152 -6.26 11.42 -17.20
C PRO A 152 -5.31 10.53 -16.40
N ALA A 153 -4.83 9.44 -17.01
CA ALA A 153 -3.88 8.54 -16.40
C ALA A 153 -2.48 9.15 -16.17
N THR A 154 -2.19 10.26 -16.83
CA THR A 154 -0.87 10.94 -16.77
C THR A 154 -1.06 12.44 -16.52
N ASN A 155 -0.07 13.07 -15.87
CA ASN A 155 -0.02 14.52 -15.64
C ASN A 155 -1.30 15.12 -15.03
N SER A 156 -1.95 14.42 -14.11
CA SER A 156 -3.29 14.80 -13.63
C SER A 156 -3.39 15.03 -12.12
N VAL A 157 -2.39 14.61 -11.34
CA VAL A 157 -2.45 14.72 -9.88
C VAL A 157 -1.27 15.49 -9.30
N ASP A 158 -1.52 16.20 -8.19
CA ASP A 158 -0.54 17.03 -7.49
C ASP A 158 0.23 16.24 -6.45
N GLY A 159 -0.36 15.18 -5.91
CA GLY A 159 0.27 14.36 -4.91
C GLY A 159 -0.16 12.91 -4.95
N ILE A 160 0.78 12.02 -4.63
CA ILE A 160 0.48 10.60 -4.43
C ILE A 160 1.16 10.14 -3.16
N LEU A 161 0.40 9.48 -2.30
CA LEU A 161 0.87 8.88 -1.06
C LEU A 161 0.73 7.37 -1.11
N PHE A 162 1.80 6.67 -0.70
CA PHE A 162 1.78 5.25 -0.41
C PHE A 162 2.18 5.01 1.05
N ASP A 163 1.33 4.35 1.82
CA ASP A 163 1.63 3.78 3.14
C ASP A 163 1.62 2.26 3.02
N LEU A 164 2.79 1.68 2.65
CA LEU A 164 2.89 0.27 2.25
C LEU A 164 2.75 -0.68 3.44
N GLY A 165 2.48 -1.93 3.15
CA GLY A 165 2.36 -3.00 4.13
C GLY A 165 0.92 -3.33 4.49
N VAL A 166 0.72 -3.86 5.70
CA VAL A 166 -0.60 -4.22 6.23
C VAL A 166 -1.21 -3.09 7.04
N SER A 167 -2.48 -2.83 6.82
CA SER A 167 -3.21 -1.90 7.68
C SER A 167 -3.32 -2.44 9.11
N SER A 168 -3.38 -1.53 10.07
CA SER A 168 -3.63 -1.89 11.47
C SER A 168 -4.86 -2.77 11.63
N MET A 169 -5.91 -2.49 10.88
CA MET A 169 -7.16 -3.28 10.90
C MET A 169 -6.95 -4.73 10.45
N GLN A 170 -6.05 -4.97 9.48
CA GLN A 170 -5.74 -6.32 9.02
C GLN A 170 -4.97 -7.12 10.07
N LEU A 171 -4.09 -6.46 10.85
CA LEU A 171 -3.38 -7.09 11.97
C LEU A 171 -4.30 -7.33 13.18
N ASP A 172 -5.24 -6.42 13.44
CA ASP A 172 -6.15 -6.50 14.58
C ASP A 172 -7.32 -7.46 14.33
N ARG A 173 -7.64 -7.78 13.06
CA ARG A 173 -8.56 -8.85 12.68
C ARG A 173 -7.84 -10.19 12.66
N THR A 174 -7.75 -10.79 13.83
CA THR A 174 -6.99 -12.03 14.05
C THR A 174 -7.45 -13.19 13.17
N GLU A 175 -8.75 -13.24 12.82
CA GLU A 175 -9.36 -14.27 11.97
C GLU A 175 -8.78 -14.34 10.54
N ARG A 176 -8.02 -13.34 10.09
CA ARG A 176 -7.39 -13.29 8.76
C ARG A 176 -6.01 -13.92 8.69
N GLY A 177 -5.43 -14.33 9.81
CA GLY A 177 -4.15 -15.04 9.86
C GLY A 177 -2.90 -14.21 9.57
N PHE A 178 -2.97 -12.87 9.60
CA PHE A 178 -1.81 -12.00 9.42
C PHE A 178 -0.87 -11.99 10.64
N ALA A 179 -1.42 -12.21 11.82
CA ALA A 179 -0.66 -12.21 13.07
C ALA A 179 -0.23 -13.64 13.46
N TYR A 180 1.03 -13.77 13.87
CA TYR A 180 1.58 -15.03 14.40
C TYR A 180 1.41 -15.18 15.91
N SER A 181 0.85 -14.19 16.59
CA SER A 181 0.62 -14.16 18.02
C SER A 181 -0.69 -14.81 18.47
N VAL A 182 -1.60 -15.04 17.53
CA VAL A 182 -2.92 -15.64 17.78
C VAL A 182 -3.13 -16.77 16.78
N ASP A 183 -3.71 -17.88 17.23
CA ASP A 183 -4.06 -18.98 16.34
C ASP A 183 -5.30 -18.65 15.54
N ALA A 184 -5.20 -18.73 14.20
CA ALA A 184 -6.21 -18.33 13.24
C ALA A 184 -6.06 -19.13 11.94
N PRO A 185 -7.06 -19.13 11.03
CA PRO A 185 -6.91 -19.71 9.71
C PRO A 185 -5.71 -19.12 8.95
N LEU A 186 -4.95 -19.95 8.25
CA LEU A 186 -3.83 -19.56 7.38
C LEU A 186 -4.34 -18.99 6.04
N ASP A 187 -5.07 -17.88 6.09
CA ASP A 187 -5.63 -17.21 4.91
C ASP A 187 -4.64 -16.19 4.31
N MET A 188 -4.35 -15.11 5.01
CA MET A 188 -3.48 -14.00 4.64
C MET A 188 -3.89 -13.20 3.38
N ARG A 189 -5.09 -13.40 2.82
CA ARG A 189 -5.57 -12.59 1.69
C ARG A 189 -6.00 -11.20 2.18
N MET A 190 -5.55 -10.16 1.53
CA MET A 190 -6.05 -8.80 1.71
C MET A 190 -7.38 -8.59 0.98
N ASP A 191 -7.55 -9.26 -0.14
CA ASP A 191 -8.77 -9.30 -0.93
C ASP A 191 -9.34 -10.73 -0.94
N TYR A 192 -10.54 -10.93 -0.37
CA TYR A 192 -11.17 -12.24 -0.32
C TYR A 192 -11.56 -12.83 -1.69
N ARG A 193 -11.51 -12.03 -2.75
CA ARG A 193 -11.73 -12.53 -4.12
C ARG A 193 -10.53 -13.27 -4.68
N LEU A 194 -9.35 -13.12 -4.07
CA LEU A 194 -8.20 -13.97 -4.42
C LEU A 194 -8.51 -15.41 -4.04
N SER A 195 -8.14 -16.35 -4.91
CA SER A 195 -8.31 -17.78 -4.65
C SER A 195 -7.18 -18.36 -3.79
N LEU A 196 -5.95 -17.82 -3.91
CA LEU A 196 -4.76 -18.34 -3.24
C LEU A 196 -4.70 -17.87 -1.79
N THR A 197 -4.55 -18.82 -0.86
CA THR A 197 -4.32 -18.58 0.57
C THR A 197 -2.90 -18.99 0.97
N ALA A 198 -2.47 -18.60 2.17
CA ALA A 198 -1.20 -19.06 2.75
C ALA A 198 -1.23 -20.58 3.00
N ALA A 199 -2.38 -21.13 3.36
CA ALA A 199 -2.58 -22.58 3.50
C ALA A 199 -2.35 -23.31 2.17
N ASP A 200 -2.85 -22.78 1.05
CA ASP A 200 -2.65 -23.38 -0.27
C ASP A 200 -1.17 -23.45 -0.65
N ILE A 201 -0.42 -22.37 -0.41
CA ILE A 201 1.03 -22.36 -0.66
C ILE A 201 1.72 -23.49 0.14
N LEU A 202 1.44 -23.59 1.44
CA LEU A 202 2.08 -24.58 2.29
C LEU A 202 1.67 -26.02 1.94
N ASN A 203 0.42 -26.23 1.52
CA ASN A 203 -0.13 -27.57 1.29
C ASN A 203 0.09 -28.08 -0.14
N SER A 204 0.23 -27.20 -1.15
CA SER A 204 0.26 -27.61 -2.55
C SER A 204 1.57 -27.33 -3.30
N TYR A 205 2.34 -26.29 -2.90
CA TYR A 205 3.55 -25.90 -3.63
C TYR A 205 4.71 -26.88 -3.40
N GLU A 206 5.58 -27.01 -4.39
CA GLU A 206 6.78 -27.83 -4.26
C GLU A 206 7.77 -27.25 -3.25
N GLN A 207 8.62 -28.12 -2.66
CA GLN A 207 9.60 -27.69 -1.65
C GLN A 207 10.50 -26.56 -2.17
N GLY A 208 10.90 -26.61 -3.45
CA GLY A 208 11.72 -25.59 -4.08
C GLY A 208 11.01 -24.23 -4.16
N GLU A 209 9.73 -24.24 -4.50
CA GLU A 209 8.89 -23.04 -4.61
C GLU A 209 8.68 -22.38 -3.23
N ILE A 210 8.34 -23.18 -2.21
CA ILE A 210 8.22 -22.69 -0.83
C ILE A 210 9.54 -22.06 -0.37
N ALA A 211 10.68 -22.75 -0.63
CA ALA A 211 11.98 -22.22 -0.26
C ALA A 211 12.35 -20.92 -1.00
N ALA A 212 11.92 -20.78 -2.26
CA ALA A 212 12.12 -19.56 -3.04
C ALA A 212 11.31 -18.40 -2.46
N ILE A 213 10.02 -18.60 -2.18
CA ILE A 213 9.14 -17.62 -1.53
C ILE A 213 9.75 -17.14 -0.22
N LEU A 214 10.20 -18.06 0.64
CA LEU A 214 10.77 -17.71 1.94
C LEU A 214 12.09 -16.93 1.84
N ARG A 215 12.94 -17.23 0.84
CA ARG A 215 14.18 -16.48 0.58
C ARG A 215 13.90 -15.12 -0.01
N GLU A 216 13.10 -15.08 -1.06
CA GLU A 216 12.87 -13.87 -1.86
C GLU A 216 12.05 -12.83 -1.09
N PHE A 217 10.94 -13.25 -0.46
CA PHE A 217 10.00 -12.33 0.17
C PHE A 217 10.19 -12.19 1.69
N GLY A 218 10.87 -13.14 2.33
CA GLY A 218 11.13 -13.11 3.77
C GLY A 218 12.59 -12.83 4.13
N GLU A 219 13.52 -12.88 3.18
CA GLU A 219 14.96 -12.89 3.45
C GLU A 219 15.31 -13.95 4.53
N GLU A 220 14.60 -15.12 4.48
CA GLU A 220 14.69 -16.17 5.49
C GLU A 220 15.92 -17.05 5.28
N LYS A 221 16.83 -17.03 6.24
CA LYS A 221 18.09 -17.79 6.17
C LYS A 221 17.89 -19.30 6.21
N PHE A 222 16.84 -19.76 6.87
CA PHE A 222 16.50 -21.16 7.05
C PHE A 222 15.45 -21.67 6.05
N ALA A 223 15.22 -20.95 4.95
CA ALA A 223 14.17 -21.21 3.98
C ALA A 223 14.13 -22.68 3.50
N GLY A 224 15.27 -23.25 3.10
CA GLY A 224 15.32 -24.66 2.66
C GLY A 224 14.95 -25.66 3.74
N ARG A 225 15.37 -25.41 4.98
CA ARG A 225 15.07 -26.27 6.14
C ARG A 225 13.59 -26.18 6.53
N ILE A 226 13.02 -24.96 6.51
CA ILE A 226 11.60 -24.73 6.76
C ILE A 226 10.75 -25.40 5.69
N ALA A 227 11.07 -25.18 4.40
CA ALA A 227 10.35 -25.81 3.29
C ALA A 227 10.35 -27.34 3.36
N ALA A 228 11.50 -27.94 3.66
CA ALA A 228 11.60 -29.40 3.87
C ALA A 228 10.75 -29.87 5.05
N ALA A 229 10.70 -29.11 6.15
CA ALA A 229 9.85 -29.42 7.30
C ALA A 229 8.36 -29.30 6.96
N VAL A 230 7.96 -28.27 6.18
CA VAL A 230 6.59 -28.09 5.69
C VAL A 230 6.14 -29.28 4.84
N VAL A 231 6.93 -29.67 3.86
CA VAL A 231 6.58 -30.81 2.98
C VAL A 231 6.47 -32.12 3.74
N ARG A 232 7.38 -32.39 4.71
CA ARG A 232 7.25 -33.60 5.58
C ARG A 232 5.98 -33.56 6.43
N ARG A 233 5.68 -32.43 7.06
CA ARG A 233 4.52 -32.32 7.96
C ARG A 233 3.20 -32.42 7.22
N ARG A 234 3.05 -31.75 6.06
CA ARG A 234 1.81 -31.78 5.25
C ARG A 234 1.44 -33.18 4.77
N GLY A 235 2.46 -34.07 4.59
CA GLY A 235 2.23 -35.49 4.27
C GLY A 235 1.48 -36.26 5.37
N THR A 236 1.53 -35.77 6.62
CA THR A 236 0.80 -36.36 7.75
C THR A 236 -0.54 -35.64 7.97
N ALA A 237 -0.53 -34.31 7.94
CA ALA A 237 -1.74 -33.49 8.10
C ALA A 237 -1.53 -32.13 7.40
N PRO A 238 -2.50 -31.64 6.62
CA PRO A 238 -2.41 -30.33 5.97
C PRO A 238 -2.37 -29.21 7.01
N PHE A 239 -1.73 -28.09 6.65
CA PHE A 239 -1.76 -26.86 7.45
C PHE A 239 -3.12 -26.19 7.33
N ARG A 240 -3.68 -25.76 8.45
CA ARG A 240 -4.95 -25.04 8.54
C ARG A 240 -4.85 -23.74 9.30
N THR A 241 -3.98 -23.70 10.34
CA THR A 241 -3.91 -22.58 11.26
C THR A 241 -2.49 -22.00 11.39
N THR A 242 -2.43 -20.74 11.82
CA THR A 242 -1.18 -20.03 12.09
C THR A 242 -0.37 -20.69 13.20
N GLY A 243 -1.05 -21.22 14.23
CA GLY A 243 -0.41 -21.91 15.34
C GLY A 243 0.38 -23.13 14.90
N GLU A 244 -0.18 -23.94 13.98
CA GLU A 244 0.50 -25.10 13.42
C GLU A 244 1.78 -24.72 12.65
N LEU A 245 1.75 -23.59 11.93
CA LEU A 245 2.93 -23.08 11.26
C LEU A 245 3.96 -22.55 12.25
N VAL A 246 3.54 -21.79 13.27
CA VAL A 246 4.43 -21.26 14.32
C VAL A 246 5.14 -22.40 15.03
N GLU A 247 4.42 -23.47 15.41
CA GLU A 247 5.01 -24.64 16.04
C GLU A 247 6.10 -25.30 15.17
N LEU A 248 5.81 -25.50 13.87
CA LEU A 248 6.79 -26.02 12.92
C LEU A 248 8.03 -25.13 12.85
N LEU A 249 7.87 -23.80 12.81
CA LEU A 249 8.98 -22.86 12.75
C LEU A 249 9.86 -22.93 13.98
N TYR A 250 9.28 -23.10 15.18
CA TYR A 250 10.05 -23.32 16.40
C TYR A 250 10.87 -24.60 16.35
N GLN A 251 10.39 -25.66 15.70
CA GLN A 251 11.13 -26.90 15.53
C GLN A 251 12.19 -26.80 14.41
N ALA A 252 11.87 -26.11 13.30
CA ALA A 252 12.75 -26.01 12.14
C ALA A 252 13.91 -25.03 12.34
N ILE A 253 13.71 -23.91 13.06
CA ILE A 253 14.73 -22.89 13.27
C ILE A 253 15.59 -23.24 14.49
N PRO A 254 16.94 -23.25 14.38
CA PRO A 254 17.82 -23.56 15.50
C PRO A 254 17.64 -22.61 16.69
N ALA A 255 17.72 -23.16 17.92
CA ALA A 255 17.50 -22.41 19.15
C ALA A 255 18.35 -21.13 19.30
N PRO A 256 19.65 -21.10 18.93
CA PRO A 256 20.43 -19.86 18.96
C PRO A 256 19.87 -18.77 18.04
N ALA A 257 19.39 -19.15 16.83
CA ALA A 257 18.86 -18.19 15.85
C ALA A 257 17.50 -17.61 16.25
N ARG A 258 16.73 -18.32 17.08
CA ARG A 258 15.45 -17.85 17.63
C ARG A 258 15.58 -16.72 18.66
N ARG A 259 16.78 -16.57 19.25
CA ARG A 259 17.06 -15.55 20.27
C ARG A 259 17.56 -14.23 19.67
N THR A 260 17.89 -14.21 18.38
CA THR A 260 18.42 -13.03 17.67
C THR A 260 17.48 -12.64 16.55
N GLY A 261 17.13 -11.37 16.44
CA GLY A 261 16.40 -10.85 15.27
C GLY A 261 14.87 -10.84 15.35
N GLY A 262 14.27 -10.94 16.53
CA GLY A 262 12.83 -10.89 16.75
C GLY A 262 12.14 -12.27 16.68
N HIS A 263 10.81 -12.28 16.58
CA HIS A 263 10.05 -13.53 16.59
C HIS A 263 10.38 -14.42 15.37
N PRO A 264 10.64 -15.73 15.55
CA PRO A 264 11.08 -16.63 14.46
C PRO A 264 10.08 -16.74 13.31
N ALA A 265 8.79 -16.55 13.57
CA ALA A 265 7.75 -16.59 12.52
C ALA A 265 7.69 -15.33 11.66
N LYS A 266 8.27 -14.18 12.10
CA LYS A 266 8.11 -12.88 11.43
C LYS A 266 8.41 -12.93 9.93
N ARG A 267 9.55 -13.51 9.55
CA ARG A 267 10.01 -13.57 8.16
C ARG A 267 9.17 -14.51 7.30
N THR A 268 8.80 -15.66 7.84
CA THR A 268 7.95 -16.63 7.15
C THR A 268 6.55 -16.08 6.91
N PHE A 269 5.94 -15.43 7.91
CA PHE A 269 4.63 -14.79 7.76
C PHE A 269 4.67 -13.65 6.75
N GLN A 270 5.72 -12.81 6.80
CA GLN A 270 5.93 -11.77 5.79
C GLN A 270 6.03 -12.37 4.38
N ALA A 271 6.83 -13.43 4.20
CA ALA A 271 7.01 -14.06 2.89
C ALA A 271 5.72 -14.62 2.32
N LEU A 272 4.95 -15.34 3.14
CA LEU A 272 3.65 -15.89 2.73
C LEU A 272 2.65 -14.78 2.38
N ARG A 273 2.56 -13.74 3.21
CA ARG A 273 1.68 -12.59 2.96
C ARG A 273 2.01 -11.92 1.63
N VAL A 274 3.28 -11.62 1.40
CA VAL A 274 3.76 -10.99 0.17
C VAL A 274 3.44 -11.86 -1.05
N ALA A 275 3.64 -13.19 -0.93
CA ALA A 275 3.35 -14.13 -2.01
C ALA A 275 1.84 -14.22 -2.32
N VAL A 276 0.99 -14.37 -1.28
CA VAL A 276 -0.47 -14.46 -1.42
C VAL A 276 -1.03 -13.22 -2.10
N ASN A 277 -0.50 -12.05 -1.76
CA ASN A 277 -1.06 -10.77 -2.19
C ASN A 277 -0.34 -10.14 -3.40
N GLY A 278 0.77 -10.69 -3.87
CA GLY A 278 1.55 -10.13 -4.98
C GLY A 278 2.07 -8.71 -4.70
N GLU A 279 2.41 -8.41 -3.43
CA GLU A 279 2.66 -7.04 -2.97
C GLU A 279 3.84 -6.37 -3.70
N LEU A 280 4.95 -7.08 -3.89
CA LEU A 280 6.15 -6.50 -4.51
C LEU A 280 5.99 -6.29 -6.02
N ASP A 281 5.26 -7.16 -6.71
CA ASP A 281 5.01 -7.02 -8.15
C ASP A 281 4.03 -5.87 -8.39
N SER A 282 2.98 -5.77 -7.56
CA SER A 282 2.10 -4.61 -7.57
C SER A 282 2.86 -3.30 -7.33
N LEU A 283 3.83 -3.28 -6.39
CA LEU A 283 4.64 -2.09 -6.14
C LEU A 283 5.54 -1.73 -7.32
N ARG A 284 6.16 -2.72 -7.98
CA ARG A 284 6.97 -2.50 -9.19
C ARG A 284 6.16 -1.91 -10.33
N ALA A 285 4.90 -2.32 -10.47
CA ALA A 285 3.99 -1.78 -11.49
C ALA A 285 3.41 -0.40 -11.11
N ALA A 286 3.13 -0.18 -9.82
CA ALA A 286 2.53 1.05 -9.34
C ALA A 286 3.43 2.28 -9.43
N LEU A 287 4.72 2.13 -9.12
CA LEU A 287 5.64 3.28 -9.07
C LEU A 287 5.78 4.01 -10.41
N PRO A 288 6.01 3.33 -11.56
CA PRO A 288 6.00 4.00 -12.86
C PRO A 288 4.66 4.68 -13.18
N ALA A 289 3.53 4.04 -12.85
CA ALA A 289 2.21 4.61 -13.06
C ALA A 289 1.99 5.87 -12.20
N ALA A 290 2.42 5.85 -10.94
CA ALA A 290 2.37 6.98 -10.04
C ALA A 290 3.22 8.15 -10.53
N LEU A 291 4.47 7.89 -10.95
CA LEU A 291 5.34 8.92 -11.51
C LEU A 291 4.74 9.54 -12.77
N ALA A 292 4.17 8.72 -13.67
CA ALA A 292 3.50 9.22 -14.88
C ALA A 292 2.23 10.04 -14.59
N ALA A 293 1.45 9.67 -13.57
CA ALA A 293 0.24 10.37 -13.15
C ALA A 293 0.53 11.73 -12.51
N THR A 294 1.67 11.90 -11.87
CA THR A 294 2.08 13.12 -11.19
C THR A 294 2.33 14.24 -12.21
N ARG A 295 1.73 15.43 -12.04
CA ARG A 295 1.96 16.61 -12.91
C ARG A 295 3.30 17.31 -12.58
N PRO A 296 3.85 18.17 -13.45
CA PRO A 296 4.99 19.03 -13.12
C PRO A 296 4.74 19.79 -11.80
N GLY A 297 5.72 19.84 -10.90
CA GLY A 297 5.59 20.36 -9.54
C GLY A 297 4.93 19.43 -8.53
N GLY A 298 4.28 18.35 -9.00
CA GLY A 298 3.62 17.35 -8.15
C GLY A 298 4.61 16.46 -7.40
N ARG A 299 4.14 15.73 -6.39
CA ARG A 299 4.99 14.99 -5.46
C ARG A 299 4.50 13.56 -5.22
N VAL A 300 5.46 12.63 -5.10
CA VAL A 300 5.19 11.24 -4.71
C VAL A 300 5.89 10.95 -3.39
N VAL A 301 5.12 10.49 -2.41
CA VAL A 301 5.59 10.16 -1.05
C VAL A 301 5.31 8.68 -0.80
N VAL A 302 6.33 7.93 -0.40
CA VAL A 302 6.23 6.49 -0.16
C VAL A 302 6.82 6.13 1.20
N MET A 303 6.02 5.50 2.03
CA MET A 303 6.45 4.85 3.27
C MET A 303 6.54 3.35 3.07
N ALA A 304 7.70 2.77 3.33
CA ALA A 304 7.97 1.34 3.27
C ALA A 304 8.32 0.81 4.66
N TYR A 305 7.93 -0.43 4.97
CA TYR A 305 8.20 -1.06 6.28
C TYR A 305 9.11 -2.28 6.17
N GLN A 306 9.44 -2.68 4.96
CA GLN A 306 10.31 -3.81 4.66
C GLN A 306 11.49 -3.35 3.79
N SER A 307 12.64 -4.06 3.94
CA SER A 307 13.84 -3.83 3.12
C SER A 307 13.60 -4.00 1.62
N LEU A 308 12.73 -4.93 1.25
CA LEU A 308 12.39 -5.23 -0.14
C LEU A 308 11.57 -4.11 -0.78
N GLU A 309 10.56 -3.61 -0.09
CA GLU A 309 9.77 -2.45 -0.53
C GLU A 309 10.68 -1.22 -0.70
N ASP A 310 11.46 -0.88 0.33
CA ASP A 310 12.38 0.26 0.30
C ASP A 310 13.38 0.19 -0.86
N ARG A 311 13.87 -1.02 -1.18
CA ARG A 311 14.79 -1.25 -2.31
C ARG A 311 14.10 -0.96 -3.65
N ILE A 312 12.85 -1.40 -3.84
CA ILE A 312 12.07 -1.15 -5.05
C ILE A 312 11.83 0.36 -5.21
N VAL A 313 11.37 1.03 -4.15
CA VAL A 313 11.14 2.49 -4.15
C VAL A 313 12.42 3.26 -4.42
N LYS A 314 13.52 2.92 -3.72
CA LYS A 314 14.84 3.53 -3.95
C LYS A 314 15.27 3.43 -5.41
N ASN A 315 15.14 2.26 -6.02
CA ASN A 315 15.57 2.04 -7.41
C ASN A 315 14.67 2.80 -8.40
N ALA A 316 13.36 2.82 -8.21
CA ALA A 316 12.44 3.57 -9.05
C ALA A 316 12.69 5.08 -8.98
N PHE A 317 12.89 5.62 -7.77
CA PHE A 317 13.18 7.04 -7.58
C PHE A 317 14.58 7.40 -8.08
N ALA A 318 15.58 6.54 -7.91
CA ALA A 318 16.90 6.76 -8.48
C ALA A 318 16.86 6.83 -10.02
N ALA A 319 16.08 5.97 -10.67
CA ALA A 319 15.90 6.02 -12.12
C ALA A 319 15.18 7.30 -12.58
N ALA A 320 14.18 7.77 -11.84
CA ALA A 320 13.41 8.98 -12.16
C ALA A 320 14.23 10.28 -11.95
N THR A 321 15.19 10.25 -11.02
CA THR A 321 16.04 11.41 -10.68
C THR A 321 17.41 11.36 -11.34
N ALA A 322 17.69 10.36 -12.17
CA ALA A 322 18.96 10.22 -12.88
C ALA A 322 19.01 11.11 -14.12
N ASN A 323 20.17 11.73 -14.35
CA ASN A 323 20.52 12.24 -15.66
C ASN A 323 20.86 11.06 -16.58
N ARG A 324 20.17 10.98 -17.73
CA ARG A 324 20.30 9.89 -18.71
C ARG A 324 21.20 10.26 -19.89
N THR A 325 21.83 11.46 -19.85
CA THR A 325 22.81 11.87 -20.86
C THR A 325 23.94 10.84 -20.89
N PRO A 326 24.30 10.28 -22.06
CA PRO A 326 25.41 9.34 -22.19
C PRO A 326 26.72 9.93 -21.65
N GLU A 327 27.48 9.11 -20.93
CA GLU A 327 28.79 9.52 -20.38
C GLU A 327 29.75 9.96 -21.50
N GLY A 328 30.51 11.02 -21.23
CA GLY A 328 31.52 11.54 -22.17
C GLY A 328 31.05 12.66 -23.09
N LEU A 329 29.79 13.08 -23.01
CA LEU A 329 29.32 14.27 -23.72
C LEU A 329 29.69 15.55 -22.91
N PRO A 330 30.12 16.63 -23.61
CA PRO A 330 30.55 17.87 -22.95
C PRO A 330 29.40 18.69 -22.38
N MET A 331 28.15 18.32 -22.69
CA MET A 331 26.93 19.01 -22.21
C MET A 331 25.78 18.03 -22.08
N GLU A 332 24.82 18.36 -21.24
CA GLU A 332 23.58 17.59 -21.11
C GLU A 332 22.75 17.66 -22.40
N LEU A 333 22.20 16.52 -22.78
CA LEU A 333 21.31 16.48 -23.95
C LEU A 333 19.89 16.92 -23.56
N PRO A 334 19.24 17.78 -24.35
CA PRO A 334 17.83 18.12 -24.13
C PRO A 334 16.95 16.88 -24.05
N GLY A 335 16.13 16.80 -22.99
CA GLY A 335 15.23 15.65 -22.74
C GLY A 335 15.87 14.44 -22.06
N TYR A 336 17.19 14.46 -21.77
CA TYR A 336 17.88 13.40 -21.03
C TYR A 336 18.14 13.74 -19.55
N GLY A 337 17.89 14.97 -19.13
CA GLY A 337 17.98 15.39 -17.75
C GLY A 337 16.99 14.64 -16.83
N PRO A 338 17.13 14.79 -15.51
CA PRO A 338 16.23 14.18 -14.54
C PRO A 338 14.78 14.69 -14.74
N GLU A 339 13.82 13.79 -14.57
CA GLU A 339 12.40 14.16 -14.59
C GLU A 339 11.89 14.56 -13.21
N PHE A 340 12.55 14.05 -12.16
CA PHE A 340 12.21 14.30 -10.77
C PHE A 340 13.42 14.75 -9.96
N ALA A 341 13.18 15.50 -8.88
CA ALA A 341 14.15 15.82 -7.85
C ALA A 341 13.85 15.05 -6.57
N THR A 342 14.90 14.64 -5.85
CA THR A 342 14.77 13.97 -4.56
C THR A 342 14.43 14.97 -3.47
N LEU A 343 13.39 14.72 -2.67
CA LEU A 343 12.98 15.57 -1.54
C LEU A 343 13.54 15.09 -0.19
N THR A 344 13.97 13.83 -0.10
CA THR A 344 14.49 13.24 1.13
C THR A 344 15.95 12.83 0.97
N ARG A 345 16.81 13.11 1.96
CA ARG A 345 18.19 12.59 1.99
C ARG A 345 18.18 11.10 2.38
N GLY A 346 18.12 10.21 1.38
CA GLY A 346 17.97 8.79 1.62
C GLY A 346 16.57 8.43 2.10
N ALA A 347 16.45 7.46 3.01
CA ALA A 347 15.19 7.14 3.66
C ALA A 347 15.11 7.86 5.03
N GLU A 348 14.09 8.69 5.20
CA GLU A 348 13.75 9.25 6.51
C GLU A 348 13.13 8.19 7.40
N ARG A 349 13.32 8.29 8.70
CA ARG A 349 12.79 7.37 9.71
C ARG A 349 11.97 8.13 10.73
N ALA A 350 11.08 7.41 11.43
CA ALA A 350 10.41 7.96 12.59
C ALA A 350 11.44 8.32 13.67
N ASP A 351 11.23 9.44 14.32
CA ASP A 351 12.00 9.85 15.50
C ASP A 351 11.56 9.10 16.78
N ALA A 352 12.26 9.29 17.87
CA ALA A 352 11.96 8.61 19.12
C ALA A 352 10.56 8.96 19.68
N ALA A 353 10.12 10.20 19.51
CA ALA A 353 8.81 10.65 19.98
C ALA A 353 7.66 10.03 19.16
N GLU A 354 7.85 9.89 17.83
CA GLU A 354 6.90 9.19 16.98
C GLU A 354 6.83 7.70 17.32
N ILE A 355 7.98 7.04 17.54
CA ILE A 355 8.05 5.62 17.90
C ILE A 355 7.38 5.36 19.27
N GLU A 356 7.56 6.26 20.23
CA GLU A 356 6.90 6.17 21.53
C GLU A 356 5.37 6.26 21.40
N ARG A 357 4.86 7.22 20.61
CA ARG A 357 3.42 7.40 20.35
C ARG A 357 2.83 6.30 19.47
N ASN A 358 3.60 5.81 18.51
CA ASN A 358 3.19 4.81 17.53
C ASN A 358 4.32 3.81 17.26
N PRO A 359 4.45 2.73 18.05
CA PRO A 359 5.52 1.73 17.88
C PRO A 359 5.57 1.07 16.49
N ARG A 360 4.46 1.11 15.73
CA ARG A 360 4.41 0.61 14.34
C ARG A 360 5.25 1.45 13.38
N SER A 361 5.59 2.70 13.74
CA SER A 361 6.44 3.58 12.94
C SER A 361 7.93 3.17 12.97
N ALA A 362 8.37 2.37 13.95
CA ALA A 362 9.78 2.03 14.14
C ALA A 362 10.51 1.50 12.88
N PRO A 363 9.91 0.64 12.02
CA PRO A 363 10.55 0.15 10.81
C PRO A 363 10.41 1.09 9.61
N VAL A 364 9.65 2.18 9.69
CA VAL A 364 9.30 3.03 8.54
C VAL A 364 10.54 3.61 7.84
N ARG A 365 10.45 3.66 6.52
CA ARG A 365 11.40 4.31 5.62
C ARG A 365 10.61 5.15 4.63
N LEU A 366 10.63 6.46 4.84
CA LEU A 366 9.94 7.42 4.00
C LEU A 366 10.88 7.95 2.93
N ARG A 367 10.44 7.92 1.67
CA ARG A 367 11.11 8.54 0.53
C ARG A 367 10.12 9.40 -0.22
N ALA A 368 10.61 10.52 -0.77
CA ALA A 368 9.78 11.41 -1.57
C ALA A 368 10.57 12.02 -2.73
N VAL A 369 9.86 12.25 -3.84
CA VAL A 369 10.36 12.95 -5.02
C VAL A 369 9.34 13.99 -5.48
N ALA A 370 9.82 15.06 -6.12
CA ALA A 370 9.01 16.06 -6.81
C ALA A 370 9.26 15.96 -8.31
N ARG A 371 8.24 16.04 -9.12
CA ARG A 371 8.39 16.18 -10.57
C ARG A 371 8.84 17.58 -10.90
N LEU A 372 9.92 17.69 -11.64
CA LEU A 372 10.46 18.99 -12.06
C LEU A 372 9.48 19.69 -13.00
N THR A 373 9.34 21.00 -12.83
CA THR A 373 8.64 21.88 -13.77
C THR A 373 9.49 22.08 -15.04
N ASP A 374 8.90 22.64 -16.08
CA ASP A 374 9.63 22.89 -17.32
C ASP A 374 10.77 23.93 -17.11
N GLU A 375 10.57 24.88 -16.19
CA GLU A 375 11.59 25.87 -15.81
C GLU A 375 12.79 25.23 -15.08
N GLU A 376 12.52 24.24 -14.21
CA GLU A 376 13.57 23.51 -13.45
C GLU A 376 14.34 22.50 -14.31
N ARG A 377 13.82 22.18 -15.50
CA ARG A 377 14.41 21.24 -16.48
C ARG A 377 15.27 21.97 -17.54
N SER A 378 15.13 23.30 -17.63
CA SER A 378 15.87 24.15 -18.54
C SER A 378 17.22 24.54 -17.98
#